data_593b983630becd7ca28d04692f0cb7db
#
_entry.id   593b983630becd7ca28d04692f0cb7db
#
_cell.length_a   1.000
_cell.length_b   1.000
_cell.length_c   1.000
_cell.angle_alpha   90.00
_cell.angle_beta   90.00
_cell.angle_gamma   90.00
#
_symmetry.space_group_name_H-M   'P 1'
#
loop_
_entity.id
_entity.type
_entity.pdbx_description
1 polymer ?
#
loop_
_entity_poly.entity_id
_entity_poly.type
_entity_poly.pdbx_seq_one_letter_code
_entity_poly.pdbx_strand_id
1 'polypeptide(L)'
;MNPLRRKNPQKKVLINEQKKFHLYRIYYEVYKNKNAKVFKDQISPMALFPSRYSSRSRSSLPYLVFLLIAAFFVFKVDIIISQSFSSARRNLENTPSRILLKPKTQENHDSPPVVLVNGTFHQHIMLSWGDDRGKIHENGELLTLSLDKQSGSGFQSKKEYLFAKIDMQIKLVPGNSAGTVTTFYLSSQGNKHDEIDFEFLGNSTGNPYTLHTNVFSLGKGNREQQFFLWFDPTADYHTYSILWNPKCIIFYVDGIPIREYRNAERIGVSYPKYQPMRLYSSLWNADDWATQGGRVKTNWKLAPFVASYKNFTYEGCIYSRLTSTSSCNIDSPPDTSNAWLTYELDRRSRAKMKALQKKHMIYDYCNDKWRFPKGPAPECKLQ
;
A
#
# COMPACT_ATOMS: atom_id res chain seq x y z
N MET A 1 -16.40 -35.45 45.87
CA MET A 1 -16.13 -34.00 45.76
C MET A 1 -15.61 -33.69 44.35
N ASN A 2 -16.41 -33.05 43.54
CA ASN A 2 -16.09 -32.75 42.12
C ASN A 2 -15.46 -31.37 42.03
N PRO A 3 -14.29 -31.14 41.36
CA PRO A 3 -13.72 -29.81 41.20
C PRO A 3 -14.43 -29.04 40.08
N LEU A 4 -15.04 -27.94 40.44
CA LEU A 4 -15.68 -26.98 39.58
C LEU A 4 -14.64 -26.42 38.54
N ARG A 5 -14.83 -26.72 37.27
CA ARG A 5 -14.13 -26.09 36.14
C ARG A 5 -14.43 -24.57 36.11
N ARG A 6 -13.50 -23.75 36.56
CA ARG A 6 -13.54 -22.29 36.35
C ARG A 6 -13.47 -22.00 34.86
N LYS A 7 -14.55 -21.52 34.28
CA LYS A 7 -14.58 -21.03 32.88
C LYS A 7 -13.78 -19.75 32.80
N ASN A 8 -12.71 -19.77 32.02
CA ASN A 8 -11.80 -18.64 31.79
C ASN A 8 -12.54 -17.47 31.12
N PRO A 9 -12.68 -16.28 31.72
CA PRO A 9 -13.42 -15.14 31.18
C PRO A 9 -12.77 -14.59 29.92
N GLN A 10 -11.46 -14.75 29.72
CA GLN A 10 -10.75 -14.31 28.49
C GLN A 10 -11.22 -15.07 27.25
N LYS A 11 -11.63 -16.35 27.36
CA LYS A 11 -12.19 -17.09 26.21
C LYS A 11 -13.53 -16.54 25.71
N LYS A 12 -14.34 -15.99 26.60
CA LYS A 12 -15.64 -15.37 26.22
C LYS A 12 -15.46 -14.05 25.50
N VAL A 13 -14.45 -13.27 25.86
CA VAL A 13 -14.11 -12.00 25.17
C VAL A 13 -13.59 -12.30 23.77
N LEU A 14 -12.69 -13.27 23.61
CA LEU A 14 -12.14 -13.65 22.28
C LEU A 14 -13.25 -14.13 21.31
N ILE A 15 -14.20 -14.96 21.78
CA ILE A 15 -15.30 -15.48 20.96
C ILE A 15 -16.25 -14.35 20.51
N ASN A 16 -16.44 -13.33 21.34
CA ASN A 16 -17.28 -12.18 21.01
C ASN A 16 -16.59 -11.25 20.00
N GLU A 17 -15.28 -11.10 20.06
CA GLU A 17 -14.50 -10.33 19.09
C GLU A 17 -14.51 -11.01 17.71
N GLN A 18 -14.33 -12.32 17.63
CA GLN A 18 -14.39 -13.07 16.37
C GLN A 18 -15.76 -12.97 15.66
N LYS A 19 -16.88 -12.98 16.40
CA LYS A 19 -18.22 -12.77 15.83
C LYS A 19 -18.40 -11.36 15.22
N LYS A 20 -17.74 -10.36 15.80
CA LYS A 20 -17.79 -8.98 15.31
C LYS A 20 -17.04 -8.82 14.00
N PHE A 21 -15.91 -9.50 13.80
CA PHE A 21 -15.12 -9.44 12.56
C PHE A 21 -15.88 -9.90 11.33
N HIS A 22 -16.81 -10.84 11.44
CA HIS A 22 -17.62 -11.28 10.31
C HIS A 22 -18.58 -10.18 9.80
N LEU A 23 -19.17 -9.41 10.69
CA LEU A 23 -20.00 -8.25 10.34
C LEU A 23 -19.17 -7.11 9.72
N TYR A 24 -17.93 -6.91 10.21
CA TYR A 24 -16.99 -5.92 9.66
C TYR A 24 -16.70 -6.10 8.19
N ARG A 25 -16.49 -7.33 7.79
CA ARG A 25 -16.10 -7.66 6.44
C ARG A 25 -17.19 -7.37 5.42
N ILE A 26 -18.44 -7.73 5.72
CA ILE A 26 -19.57 -7.43 4.83
C ILE A 26 -19.67 -5.91 4.63
N TYR A 27 -19.42 -5.15 5.69
CA TYR A 27 -19.46 -3.68 5.65
C TYR A 27 -18.27 -3.09 4.86
N TYR A 28 -17.06 -3.63 5.03
CA TYR A 28 -15.85 -3.19 4.30
C TYR A 28 -15.97 -3.45 2.80
N GLU A 29 -16.40 -4.62 2.38
CA GLU A 29 -16.62 -4.93 0.96
C GLU A 29 -17.72 -4.06 0.34
N VAL A 30 -18.81 -3.82 1.08
CA VAL A 30 -19.88 -2.91 0.64
C VAL A 30 -19.40 -1.47 0.56
N TYR A 31 -18.55 -1.03 1.48
CA TYR A 31 -18.00 0.32 1.52
C TYR A 31 -16.92 0.53 0.44
N LYS A 32 -16.02 -0.43 0.23
CA LYS A 32 -15.04 -0.43 -0.86
C LYS A 32 -15.74 -0.35 -2.23
N ASN A 33 -16.83 -1.08 -2.41
CA ASN A 33 -17.64 -1.04 -3.62
C ASN A 33 -18.44 0.26 -3.78
N LYS A 34 -18.94 0.86 -2.70
CA LYS A 34 -19.63 2.18 -2.75
C LYS A 34 -18.65 3.30 -3.09
N ASN A 35 -17.48 3.31 -2.50
CA ASN A 35 -16.47 4.36 -2.76
C ASN A 35 -15.79 4.19 -4.12
N ALA A 36 -15.63 2.98 -4.63
CA ALA A 36 -15.24 2.75 -6.02
C ALA A 36 -16.29 3.34 -7.00
N LYS A 37 -17.54 3.39 -6.61
CA LYS A 37 -18.62 4.01 -7.40
C LYS A 37 -18.57 5.54 -7.31
N VAL A 38 -18.32 6.12 -6.13
CA VAL A 38 -18.15 7.57 -5.93
C VAL A 38 -16.88 8.06 -6.67
N PHE A 39 -15.81 7.30 -6.67
CA PHE A 39 -14.59 7.63 -7.44
C PHE A 39 -14.81 7.56 -8.95
N LYS A 40 -15.66 6.66 -9.44
CA LYS A 40 -16.06 6.58 -10.85
C LYS A 40 -16.89 7.78 -11.28
N ASP A 41 -17.73 8.29 -10.40
CA ASP A 41 -18.64 9.41 -10.69
C ASP A 41 -17.91 10.78 -10.63
N GLN A 42 -16.73 10.86 -9.97
CA GLN A 42 -15.91 12.07 -9.94
C GLN A 42 -14.90 12.21 -11.09
N ILE A 43 -14.63 11.15 -11.87
CA ILE A 43 -13.66 11.17 -12.99
C ILE A 43 -14.32 11.37 -14.35
N SER A 44 -15.64 11.53 -14.43
CA SER A 44 -16.33 11.74 -15.69
C SER A 44 -17.24 12.97 -15.70
N PRO A 45 -16.70 14.13 -16.11
CA PRO A 45 -17.54 15.16 -16.69
C PRO A 45 -17.16 15.41 -18.15
N MET A 46 -17.53 14.51 -19.05
CA MET A 46 -17.71 14.82 -20.48
C MET A 46 -18.37 13.65 -21.18
N ALA A 47 -19.66 13.62 -21.15
CA ALA A 47 -20.57 13.14 -22.19
C ALA A 47 -21.96 12.81 -21.62
N LEU A 48 -22.87 13.75 -21.63
CA LEU A 48 -24.31 13.47 -21.75
C LEU A 48 -24.99 14.74 -22.24
N PHE A 49 -25.18 14.82 -23.55
CA PHE A 49 -26.29 15.57 -24.13
C PHE A 49 -27.34 14.56 -24.57
N PRO A 50 -28.62 14.79 -24.23
CA PRO A 50 -29.72 13.87 -24.57
C PRO A 50 -30.07 13.99 -26.04
N SER A 51 -30.19 12.83 -26.70
CA SER A 51 -30.73 12.69 -28.03
C SER A 51 -32.21 12.98 -28.05
N ARG A 52 -32.61 14.14 -28.52
CA ARG A 52 -33.87 14.40 -29.19
C ARG A 52 -33.73 15.65 -30.05
N TYR A 53 -33.42 15.49 -31.33
CA TYR A 53 -33.87 16.43 -32.36
C TYR A 53 -34.09 15.71 -33.69
N SER A 54 -35.27 16.00 -34.22
CA SER A 54 -35.81 15.56 -35.48
C SER A 54 -35.01 16.02 -36.68
N SER A 55 -34.97 15.17 -37.70
CA SER A 55 -34.46 15.37 -39.03
C SER A 55 -34.76 16.71 -39.67
N ARG A 56 -33.74 17.50 -40.04
CA ARG A 56 -33.75 18.39 -41.20
C ARG A 56 -32.33 18.66 -41.66
N SER A 57 -32.08 18.38 -42.92
CA SER A 57 -30.87 18.59 -43.65
C SER A 57 -30.33 20.02 -43.58
N ARG A 58 -29.05 20.23 -43.21
CA ARG A 58 -28.25 21.41 -43.60
C ARG A 58 -26.75 21.07 -43.55
N SER A 59 -26.16 21.22 -44.73
CA SER A 59 -24.73 21.43 -45.10
C SER A 59 -23.65 21.02 -44.08
N SER A 60 -22.85 20.02 -44.44
CA SER A 60 -21.66 19.45 -43.77
C SER A 60 -20.39 20.35 -43.76
N LEU A 61 -20.47 21.59 -44.22
CA LEU A 61 -19.29 22.48 -44.39
C LEU A 61 -18.66 22.96 -43.07
N PRO A 62 -19.40 23.30 -41.97
CA PRO A 62 -18.78 23.77 -40.73
C PRO A 62 -18.05 22.66 -39.94
N TYR A 63 -18.44 21.40 -40.14
CA TYR A 63 -17.83 20.28 -39.40
C TYR A 63 -16.42 19.92 -39.95
N LEU A 64 -16.25 20.04 -41.26
CA LEU A 64 -14.95 19.80 -41.91
C LEU A 64 -13.90 20.85 -41.52
N VAL A 65 -14.32 22.10 -41.39
CA VAL A 65 -13.43 23.22 -40.97
C VAL A 65 -13.00 23.03 -39.51
N PHE A 66 -13.90 22.55 -38.64
CA PHE A 66 -13.58 22.30 -37.24
C PHE A 66 -12.58 21.15 -37.08
N LEU A 67 -12.72 20.08 -37.86
CA LEU A 67 -11.78 18.95 -37.87
C LEU A 67 -10.39 19.36 -38.40
N LEU A 68 -10.30 20.23 -39.40
CA LEU A 68 -9.03 20.74 -39.94
C LEU A 68 -8.32 21.65 -38.92
N ILE A 69 -9.05 22.49 -38.19
CA ILE A 69 -8.48 23.35 -37.14
C ILE A 69 -7.98 22.49 -35.95
N ALA A 70 -8.74 21.47 -35.53
CA ALA A 70 -8.31 20.56 -34.49
C ALA A 70 -7.03 19.78 -34.88
N ALA A 71 -6.97 19.27 -36.11
CA ALA A 71 -5.78 18.59 -36.62
C ALA A 71 -4.54 19.52 -36.68
N PHE A 72 -4.74 20.79 -37.01
CA PHE A 72 -3.64 21.78 -37.07
C PHE A 72 -3.11 22.12 -35.66
N PHE A 73 -3.97 22.13 -34.63
CA PHE A 73 -3.55 22.32 -33.24
C PHE A 73 -2.78 21.11 -32.71
N VAL A 74 -3.20 19.89 -33.01
CA VAL A 74 -2.49 18.66 -32.61
C VAL A 74 -1.09 18.63 -33.23
N PHE A 75 -0.96 18.96 -34.55
CA PHE A 75 0.33 18.99 -35.22
C PHE A 75 1.29 20.07 -34.67
N LYS A 76 0.79 21.24 -34.25
CA LYS A 76 1.61 22.28 -33.61
C LYS A 76 2.10 21.90 -32.24
N VAL A 77 1.31 21.17 -31.45
CA VAL A 77 1.68 20.68 -30.09
C VAL A 77 2.81 19.63 -30.21
N ASP A 78 2.75 18.72 -31.19
CA ASP A 78 3.79 17.71 -31.39
C ASP A 78 5.13 18.33 -31.81
N ILE A 79 5.14 19.42 -32.65
CA ILE A 79 6.35 20.13 -33.01
C ILE A 79 6.99 20.85 -31.83
N ILE A 80 6.19 21.46 -30.96
CA ILE A 80 6.68 22.15 -29.74
C ILE A 80 7.27 21.15 -28.73
N ILE A 81 6.63 19.98 -28.59
CA ILE A 81 7.14 18.91 -27.70
C ILE A 81 8.46 18.36 -28.25
N SER A 82 8.59 18.11 -29.56
CA SER A 82 9.82 17.56 -30.15
C SER A 82 11.00 18.56 -30.11
N GLN A 83 10.76 19.85 -30.20
CA GLN A 83 11.81 20.89 -30.06
C GLN A 83 12.26 21.05 -28.59
N SER A 84 11.35 20.90 -27.59
CA SER A 84 11.69 20.93 -26.18
C SER A 84 12.55 19.72 -25.78
N PHE A 85 12.30 18.55 -26.36
CA PHE A 85 13.10 17.33 -26.09
C PHE A 85 14.51 17.41 -26.67
N SER A 86 14.71 18.05 -27.80
CA SER A 86 16.06 18.20 -28.42
C SER A 86 16.93 19.23 -27.69
N SER A 87 16.33 20.23 -27.04
CA SER A 87 17.05 21.20 -26.20
C SER A 87 17.48 20.63 -24.86
N ALA A 88 16.62 19.76 -24.22
CA ALA A 88 16.94 19.11 -22.96
C ALA A 88 18.09 18.10 -23.10
N ARG A 89 18.23 17.43 -24.24
CA ARG A 89 19.29 16.43 -24.47
C ARG A 89 20.70 17.02 -24.56
N ARG A 90 20.84 18.30 -24.97
CA ARG A 90 22.16 18.98 -25.10
C ARG A 90 22.73 19.48 -23.78
N ASN A 91 21.93 19.57 -22.70
CA ASN A 91 22.37 20.08 -21.38
C ASN A 91 22.76 18.99 -20.39
N LEU A 92 22.69 17.69 -20.75
CA LEU A 92 23.02 16.58 -19.86
C LEU A 92 24.43 15.98 -20.03
N GLU A 93 25.22 16.44 -21.00
CA GLU A 93 26.54 15.83 -21.30
C GLU A 93 27.74 16.46 -20.62
N ASN A 94 27.58 17.53 -19.82
CA ASN A 94 28.72 18.21 -19.19
C ASN A 94 28.55 18.44 -17.70
N THR A 95 28.63 17.36 -16.89
CA THR A 95 28.95 17.52 -15.46
C THR A 95 29.75 16.30 -14.95
N PRO A 96 31.01 16.47 -14.51
CA PRO A 96 31.79 15.35 -13.96
C PRO A 96 31.40 15.10 -12.51
N SER A 97 30.91 13.89 -12.23
CA SER A 97 30.62 13.42 -10.89
C SER A 97 31.91 13.07 -10.13
N ARG A 98 32.24 13.85 -9.13
CA ARG A 98 33.30 13.51 -8.14
C ARG A 98 32.74 12.50 -7.12
N ILE A 99 33.27 11.29 -7.15
CA ILE A 99 33.04 10.24 -6.14
C ILE A 99 33.94 10.55 -4.94
N LEU A 100 33.33 10.84 -3.79
CA LEU A 100 34.01 10.94 -2.50
C LEU A 100 33.93 9.58 -1.78
N LEU A 101 35.05 8.87 -1.75
CA LEU A 101 35.22 7.66 -0.93
C LEU A 101 35.50 8.07 0.53
N LYS A 102 34.64 7.65 1.48
CA LYS A 102 34.90 7.67 2.92
C LYS A 102 35.47 6.32 3.40
N PRO A 103 36.34 6.29 4.44
CA PRO A 103 37.10 5.11 4.81
C PRO A 103 36.25 4.05 5.53
N LYS A 104 36.61 2.78 5.28
CA LYS A 104 36.04 1.56 5.85
C LYS A 104 36.24 1.49 7.36
N THR A 105 35.17 1.35 8.11
CA THR A 105 35.16 0.62 9.38
C THR A 105 34.63 -0.78 9.13
N GLN A 106 35.39 -1.76 9.61
CA GLN A 106 35.13 -3.17 9.40
C GLN A 106 34.06 -3.64 10.39
N GLU A 107 32.87 -3.92 9.93
CA GLU A 107 31.88 -4.72 10.65
C GLU A 107 31.49 -5.90 9.78
N ASN A 108 31.79 -7.10 10.28
CA ASN A 108 31.40 -8.37 9.68
C ASN A 108 29.87 -8.55 9.78
N HIS A 109 29.17 -8.32 8.68
CA HIS A 109 27.85 -8.90 8.44
C HIS A 109 27.74 -9.25 6.96
N ASP A 110 27.62 -10.57 6.69
CA ASP A 110 27.30 -11.13 5.38
C ASP A 110 25.88 -10.70 4.95
N SER A 111 25.79 -9.46 4.46
CA SER A 111 24.65 -8.98 3.70
C SER A 111 25.20 -8.36 2.41
N PRO A 112 24.70 -8.75 1.23
CA PRO A 112 25.16 -8.18 -0.02
C PRO A 112 24.89 -6.66 -0.04
N PRO A 113 25.75 -5.87 -0.72
CA PRO A 113 25.57 -4.43 -0.81
C PRO A 113 24.26 -4.10 -1.51
N VAL A 114 23.31 -3.60 -0.74
CA VAL A 114 22.03 -3.12 -1.25
C VAL A 114 22.25 -1.78 -1.96
N VAL A 115 21.92 -1.69 -3.24
CA VAL A 115 21.82 -0.40 -3.93
C VAL A 115 20.51 0.26 -3.46
N LEU A 116 20.56 0.86 -2.29
CA LEU A 116 19.45 1.67 -1.78
C LEU A 116 19.32 2.93 -2.64
N VAL A 117 18.21 3.06 -3.33
CA VAL A 117 17.86 4.31 -3.99
C VAL A 117 17.33 5.27 -2.92
N ASN A 118 18.22 6.07 -2.35
CA ASN A 118 17.86 7.17 -1.48
C ASN A 118 17.46 8.38 -2.33
N GLY A 119 16.30 8.94 -2.05
CA GLY A 119 15.83 10.15 -2.70
C GLY A 119 14.78 10.85 -1.84
N THR A 120 14.53 12.11 -2.18
CA THR A 120 13.49 12.87 -1.51
C THR A 120 12.09 12.41 -1.93
N PHE A 121 11.08 12.72 -1.12
CA PHE A 121 9.68 12.48 -1.49
C PHE A 121 9.31 13.17 -2.81
N HIS A 122 9.87 14.34 -3.10
CA HIS A 122 9.65 15.04 -4.37
C HIS A 122 10.06 14.20 -5.59
N GLN A 123 11.10 13.37 -5.48
CA GLN A 123 11.57 12.53 -6.58
C GLN A 123 10.69 11.31 -6.81
N HIS A 124 10.17 10.71 -5.73
CA HIS A 124 9.56 9.37 -5.77
C HIS A 124 8.05 9.36 -5.59
N ILE A 125 7.50 10.38 -4.92
CA ILE A 125 6.11 10.40 -4.48
C ILE A 125 5.32 11.50 -5.18
N MET A 126 4.03 11.28 -5.35
CA MET A 126 3.04 12.22 -5.83
C MET A 126 1.85 12.22 -4.86
N LEU A 127 1.48 13.40 -4.36
CA LEU A 127 0.24 13.56 -3.60
C LEU A 127 -0.93 13.29 -4.55
N SER A 128 -1.84 12.40 -4.17
CA SER A 128 -2.87 11.87 -5.06
C SER A 128 -4.26 12.48 -4.82
N TRP A 129 -4.55 12.87 -3.58
CA TRP A 129 -5.81 13.48 -3.19
C TRP A 129 -5.72 14.13 -1.81
N GLY A 130 -6.72 14.95 -1.45
CA GLY A 130 -6.83 15.56 -0.13
C GLY A 130 -6.38 17.02 -0.08
N ASP A 131 -6.12 17.64 -1.22
CA ASP A 131 -5.71 19.05 -1.35
C ASP A 131 -4.54 19.37 -0.40
N ASP A 132 -4.62 20.42 0.39
CA ASP A 132 -3.58 20.86 1.35
C ASP A 132 -3.34 19.92 2.54
N ARG A 133 -4.09 18.80 2.64
CA ARG A 133 -3.96 17.82 3.73
C ARG A 133 -2.78 16.88 3.54
N GLY A 134 -2.27 16.71 2.32
CA GLY A 134 -0.99 16.08 2.03
C GLY A 134 0.08 17.14 1.84
N LYS A 135 1.24 17.03 2.53
CA LYS A 135 2.33 18.01 2.40
C LYS A 135 3.68 17.33 2.40
N ILE A 136 4.58 17.82 1.54
CA ILE A 136 6.00 17.45 1.55
C ILE A 136 6.78 18.65 2.10
N HIS A 137 7.58 18.42 3.13
CA HIS A 137 8.34 19.42 3.90
C HIS A 137 9.84 19.12 3.86
N GLU A 138 10.63 19.99 4.51
CA GLU A 138 12.05 19.79 4.78
C GLU A 138 12.84 19.39 3.52
N ASN A 139 12.67 20.14 2.42
CA ASN A 139 13.30 19.87 1.12
C ASN A 139 12.98 18.46 0.56
N GLY A 140 11.88 17.86 1.02
CA GLY A 140 11.44 16.55 0.57
C GLY A 140 11.78 15.39 1.51
N GLU A 141 12.27 15.65 2.71
CA GLU A 141 12.66 14.63 3.69
C GLU A 141 11.50 14.20 4.62
N LEU A 142 10.50 15.08 4.80
CA LEU A 142 9.31 14.82 5.59
C LEU A 142 8.06 14.92 4.73
N LEU A 143 7.17 13.93 4.84
CA LEU A 143 5.83 13.98 4.28
C LEU A 143 4.81 13.82 5.39
N THR A 144 3.73 14.61 5.35
CA THR A 144 2.61 14.47 6.28
C THR A 144 1.31 14.26 5.51
N LEU A 145 0.46 13.38 6.05
CA LEU A 145 -0.94 13.27 5.67
C LEU A 145 -1.80 13.71 6.85
N SER A 146 -2.82 14.48 6.58
CA SER A 146 -3.79 14.90 7.58
C SER A 146 -5.22 14.51 7.21
N LEU A 147 -6.04 14.37 8.24
CA LEU A 147 -7.46 14.06 8.15
C LEU A 147 -8.23 15.06 9.01
N ASP A 148 -9.22 15.69 8.43
CA ASP A 148 -10.23 16.48 9.12
C ASP A 148 -11.65 16.00 8.80
N LYS A 149 -12.65 16.70 9.28
CA LYS A 149 -14.06 16.33 9.07
C LYS A 149 -14.50 16.37 7.60
N GLN A 150 -13.81 17.13 6.75
CA GLN A 150 -14.15 17.28 5.34
C GLN A 150 -13.52 16.18 4.48
N SER A 151 -12.24 15.87 4.71
CA SER A 151 -11.51 14.88 3.92
C SER A 151 -10.28 14.37 4.65
N GLY A 152 -9.80 13.19 4.25
CA GLY A 152 -8.44 12.73 4.46
C GLY A 152 -7.51 13.17 3.35
N SER A 153 -6.39 12.47 3.23
CA SER A 153 -5.38 12.68 2.19
C SER A 153 -4.61 11.41 1.86
N GLY A 154 -3.92 11.42 0.73
CA GLY A 154 -3.12 10.28 0.32
C GLY A 154 -2.06 10.63 -0.72
N PHE A 155 -1.11 9.72 -0.85
CA PHE A 155 -0.07 9.79 -1.86
C PHE A 155 0.12 8.45 -2.58
N GLN A 156 0.84 8.49 -3.68
CA GLN A 156 1.27 7.30 -4.41
C GLN A 156 2.70 7.46 -4.94
N SER A 157 3.35 6.33 -5.23
CA SER A 157 4.63 6.35 -5.93
C SER A 157 4.48 6.81 -7.38
N LYS A 158 5.47 7.54 -7.90
CA LYS A 158 5.54 7.92 -9.33
C LYS A 158 5.81 6.71 -10.21
N LYS A 159 6.53 5.72 -9.69
CA LYS A 159 6.91 4.48 -10.40
C LYS A 159 5.95 3.35 -10.07
N GLU A 160 5.87 2.39 -10.98
CA GLU A 160 5.24 1.08 -10.78
C GLU A 160 6.33 0.04 -10.67
N TYR A 161 6.07 -0.97 -9.84
CA TYR A 161 7.01 -2.04 -9.55
C TYR A 161 6.37 -3.39 -9.90
N LEU A 162 7.14 -4.26 -10.53
CA LEU A 162 6.83 -5.69 -10.59
C LEU A 162 7.86 -6.40 -9.73
N PHE A 163 7.51 -6.62 -8.46
CA PHE A 163 8.37 -6.96 -7.34
C PHE A 163 9.18 -5.77 -6.79
N ALA A 164 9.25 -5.72 -5.47
CA ALA A 164 10.04 -4.71 -4.74
C ALA A 164 10.28 -5.11 -3.28
N LYS A 165 11.35 -4.58 -2.72
CA LYS A 165 11.52 -4.36 -1.29
C LYS A 165 11.35 -2.86 -1.04
N ILE A 166 10.41 -2.49 -0.20
CA ILE A 166 10.07 -1.09 0.07
C ILE A 166 10.08 -0.87 1.58
N ASP A 167 10.78 0.17 2.02
CA ASP A 167 10.85 0.58 3.41
C ASP A 167 10.29 1.99 3.56
N MET A 168 9.53 2.24 4.63
CA MET A 168 8.98 3.54 4.99
C MET A 168 9.00 3.71 6.49
N GLN A 169 9.51 4.83 6.98
CA GLN A 169 9.35 5.22 8.36
C GLN A 169 8.04 5.99 8.54
N ILE A 170 7.20 5.51 9.46
CA ILE A 170 5.88 6.09 9.73
C ILE A 170 5.76 6.37 11.23
N LYS A 171 5.31 7.57 11.56
CA LYS A 171 4.84 7.96 12.89
C LYS A 171 3.35 8.19 12.82
N LEU A 172 2.58 7.42 13.59
CA LEU A 172 1.12 7.41 13.52
C LEU A 172 0.48 8.57 14.29
N VAL A 173 -0.83 8.73 14.11
CA VAL A 173 -1.63 9.79 14.74
C VAL A 173 -1.61 9.60 16.26
N PRO A 174 -1.14 10.59 17.04
CA PRO A 174 -1.05 10.48 18.50
C PRO A 174 -2.40 10.68 19.21
N GLY A 175 -2.47 10.27 20.46
CA GLY A 175 -3.59 10.51 21.35
C GLY A 175 -4.84 9.67 20.98
N ASN A 176 -6.01 10.31 20.94
CA ASN A 176 -7.25 9.64 20.54
C ASN A 176 -7.39 9.68 19.02
N SER A 177 -7.01 8.59 18.39
CA SER A 177 -7.07 8.36 16.95
C SER A 177 -8.21 7.42 16.53
N ALA A 178 -9.19 7.20 17.41
CA ALA A 178 -10.31 6.32 17.13
C ALA A 178 -11.02 6.67 15.82
N GLY A 179 -11.34 5.66 15.01
CA GLY A 179 -11.97 5.80 13.70
C GLY A 179 -11.04 6.20 12.56
N THR A 180 -9.77 6.56 12.84
CA THR A 180 -8.80 6.82 11.78
C THR A 180 -8.13 5.54 11.28
N VAL A 181 -7.82 5.49 9.99
CA VAL A 181 -6.99 4.44 9.40
C VAL A 181 -5.87 5.11 8.60
N THR A 182 -4.63 4.80 8.98
CA THR A 182 -3.44 5.09 8.17
C THR A 182 -3.10 3.84 7.39
N THR A 183 -2.79 3.96 6.09
CA THR A 183 -2.43 2.82 5.23
C THR A 183 -1.04 2.98 4.66
N PHE A 184 -0.41 1.86 4.31
CA PHE A 184 0.82 1.78 3.54
C PHE A 184 0.78 0.48 2.75
N TYR A 185 0.58 0.55 1.42
CA TYR A 185 0.25 -0.62 0.64
C TYR A 185 0.71 -0.54 -0.82
N LEU A 186 0.89 -1.69 -1.44
CA LEU A 186 1.09 -1.85 -2.88
C LEU A 186 -0.20 -2.29 -3.53
N SER A 187 -0.59 -1.69 -4.68
CA SER A 187 -1.79 -2.09 -5.41
C SER A 187 -1.67 -1.85 -6.91
N SER A 188 -2.22 -2.79 -7.71
CA SER A 188 -2.33 -2.69 -9.17
C SER A 188 -3.64 -2.03 -9.64
N GLN A 189 -4.57 -1.79 -8.74
CA GLN A 189 -5.89 -1.20 -8.99
C GLN A 189 -6.86 -2.06 -9.84
N GLY A 190 -8.12 -1.68 -9.80
CA GLY A 190 -9.20 -2.34 -10.54
C GLY A 190 -9.83 -3.54 -9.83
N ASN A 191 -10.85 -4.16 -10.46
CA ASN A 191 -11.66 -5.20 -9.83
C ASN A 191 -10.92 -6.52 -9.60
N LYS A 192 -9.85 -6.78 -10.38
CA LYS A 192 -8.98 -7.96 -10.26
C LYS A 192 -7.57 -7.56 -9.82
N HIS A 193 -7.46 -6.51 -8.99
CA HIS A 193 -6.18 -6.03 -8.52
C HIS A 193 -5.45 -7.06 -7.66
N ASP A 194 -4.13 -6.96 -7.67
CA ASP A 194 -3.25 -7.51 -6.66
C ASP A 194 -2.97 -6.39 -5.65
N GLU A 195 -2.91 -6.70 -4.33
CA GLU A 195 -2.68 -5.69 -3.29
C GLU A 195 -1.98 -6.34 -2.08
N ILE A 196 -1.09 -5.57 -1.44
CA ILE A 196 -0.31 -6.02 -0.27
C ILE A 196 -0.39 -4.90 0.76
N ASP A 197 -1.08 -5.15 1.89
CA ASP A 197 -1.56 -4.10 2.77
C ASP A 197 -0.91 -4.12 4.16
N PHE A 198 -0.45 -2.93 4.60
CA PHE A 198 -0.43 -2.51 5.99
C PHE A 198 -1.57 -1.50 6.22
N GLU A 199 -2.39 -1.74 7.23
CA GLU A 199 -3.40 -0.81 7.71
C GLU A 199 -3.23 -0.61 9.24
N PHE A 200 -3.16 0.63 9.67
CA PHE A 200 -3.00 1.00 11.07
C PHE A 200 -4.32 1.57 11.58
N LEU A 201 -5.03 0.76 12.37
CA LEU A 201 -6.33 1.14 12.90
C LEU A 201 -6.14 1.91 14.21
N GLY A 202 -6.55 3.17 14.19
CA GLY A 202 -6.48 4.05 15.37
C GLY A 202 -7.39 3.60 16.50
N ASN A 203 -7.11 4.10 17.71
CA ASN A 203 -7.88 3.71 18.90
C ASN A 203 -8.04 4.90 19.86
N SER A 204 -8.86 4.72 20.89
CA SER A 204 -8.99 5.68 21.98
C SER A 204 -7.69 5.78 22.77
N THR A 205 -7.41 6.95 23.34
CA THR A 205 -6.22 7.18 24.18
C THR A 205 -6.02 6.05 25.19
N GLY A 206 -4.78 5.58 25.30
CA GLY A 206 -4.38 4.49 26.22
C GLY A 206 -4.69 3.08 25.71
N ASN A 207 -5.30 2.92 24.53
CA ASN A 207 -5.51 1.63 23.89
C ASN A 207 -4.55 1.48 22.69
N PRO A 208 -4.03 0.27 22.43
CA PRO A 208 -3.05 0.05 21.37
C PRO A 208 -3.67 0.21 19.99
N TYR A 209 -2.86 0.65 19.03
CA TYR A 209 -3.15 0.52 17.60
C TYR A 209 -3.27 -0.96 17.22
N THR A 210 -4.17 -1.26 16.29
CA THR A 210 -4.18 -2.56 15.61
C THR A 210 -3.46 -2.42 14.29
N LEU A 211 -2.35 -3.13 14.13
CA LEU A 211 -1.71 -3.31 12.85
C LEU A 211 -2.38 -4.45 12.11
N HIS A 212 -2.95 -4.16 10.95
CA HIS A 212 -3.66 -5.10 10.09
C HIS A 212 -2.84 -5.30 8.82
N THR A 213 -2.69 -6.54 8.38
CA THR A 213 -2.04 -6.90 7.12
C THR A 213 -2.95 -7.75 6.28
N ASN A 214 -2.95 -7.55 4.95
CA ASN A 214 -3.71 -8.38 4.02
C ASN A 214 -2.94 -8.61 2.72
N VAL A 215 -3.35 -9.61 1.93
CA VAL A 215 -2.83 -9.88 0.60
C VAL A 215 -4.00 -10.20 -0.32
N PHE A 216 -4.12 -9.42 -1.40
CA PHE A 216 -5.07 -9.70 -2.48
C PHE A 216 -4.32 -10.24 -3.70
N SER A 217 -4.92 -11.21 -4.35
CA SER A 217 -4.52 -11.65 -5.68
C SER A 217 -5.75 -11.84 -6.53
N LEU A 218 -5.74 -11.24 -7.73
CA LEU A 218 -6.87 -11.23 -8.66
C LEU A 218 -8.18 -10.73 -8.01
N GLY A 219 -8.09 -9.71 -7.15
CA GLY A 219 -9.21 -9.10 -6.43
C GLY A 219 -9.71 -9.92 -5.24
N LYS A 220 -9.05 -11.01 -4.87
CA LYS A 220 -9.41 -11.86 -3.73
C LYS A 220 -8.45 -11.67 -2.57
N GLY A 221 -8.92 -11.00 -1.52
CA GLY A 221 -8.25 -10.87 -0.23
C GLY A 221 -8.66 -11.98 0.73
N ASN A 222 -9.09 -11.60 1.94
CA ASN A 222 -9.53 -12.52 2.98
C ASN A 222 -8.38 -13.27 3.65
N ARG A 223 -7.23 -12.64 3.70
CA ARG A 223 -5.99 -13.20 4.23
C ARG A 223 -5.45 -12.33 5.36
N GLU A 224 -6.34 -11.82 6.19
CA GLU A 224 -5.99 -10.84 7.22
C GLU A 224 -5.24 -11.51 8.39
N GLN A 225 -4.14 -10.87 8.80
CA GLN A 225 -3.51 -11.09 10.11
C GLN A 225 -3.43 -9.74 10.83
N GLN A 226 -3.66 -9.74 12.16
CA GLN A 226 -3.66 -8.54 12.97
C GLN A 226 -2.74 -8.68 14.17
N PHE A 227 -2.12 -7.55 14.55
CA PHE A 227 -1.10 -7.50 15.59
C PHE A 227 -1.34 -6.30 16.50
N PHE A 228 -1.02 -6.44 17.79
CA PHE A 228 -0.68 -5.32 18.63
C PHE A 228 0.83 -5.10 18.57
N LEU A 229 1.24 -3.86 18.31
CA LEU A 229 2.65 -3.49 18.31
C LEU A 229 3.21 -3.55 19.74
N TRP A 230 4.50 -3.85 19.86
CA TRP A 230 5.21 -3.95 21.15
C TRP A 230 5.81 -2.61 21.62
N PHE A 231 5.46 -1.55 20.93
CA PHE A 231 5.85 -0.16 21.20
C PHE A 231 4.66 0.77 20.92
N ASP A 232 4.81 2.04 21.31
CA ASP A 232 3.86 3.09 20.94
C ASP A 232 4.23 3.67 19.54
N PRO A 233 3.49 3.39 18.47
CA PRO A 233 3.80 3.83 17.13
C PRO A 233 3.55 5.34 16.90
N THR A 234 3.07 6.05 17.94
CA THR A 234 2.84 7.50 17.90
C THR A 234 3.97 8.29 18.56
N ALA A 235 4.83 7.63 19.35
CA ALA A 235 5.92 8.27 20.07
C ALA A 235 7.09 8.61 19.16
N ASP A 236 7.44 7.73 18.22
CA ASP A 236 8.56 7.89 17.31
C ASP A 236 8.27 7.30 15.92
N TYR A 237 9.21 7.44 14.99
CA TYR A 237 9.19 6.82 13.67
C TYR A 237 9.63 5.36 13.76
N HIS A 238 8.84 4.47 13.19
CA HIS A 238 9.16 3.05 13.07
C HIS A 238 9.17 2.65 11.60
N THR A 239 10.07 1.73 11.23
CA THR A 239 10.22 1.27 9.85
C THR A 239 9.25 0.13 9.57
N TYR A 240 8.39 0.33 8.57
CA TYR A 240 7.49 -0.71 8.03
C TYR A 240 7.96 -1.08 6.64
N SER A 241 8.18 -2.38 6.42
CA SER A 241 8.76 -2.85 5.16
C SER A 241 7.92 -3.95 4.53
N ILE A 242 7.82 -3.90 3.21
CA ILE A 242 7.24 -4.95 2.38
C ILE A 242 8.35 -5.47 1.46
N LEU A 243 8.73 -6.73 1.62
CA LEU A 243 9.48 -7.46 0.61
C LEU A 243 8.49 -8.29 -0.19
N TRP A 244 8.40 -8.04 -1.49
CA TRP A 244 7.56 -8.76 -2.43
C TRP A 244 8.40 -9.24 -3.60
N ASN A 245 8.52 -10.55 -3.73
CA ASN A 245 9.30 -11.20 -4.77
C ASN A 245 8.53 -12.43 -5.35
N PRO A 246 9.06 -13.15 -6.36
CA PRO A 246 8.38 -14.31 -6.93
C PRO A 246 8.09 -15.46 -5.97
N LYS A 247 8.79 -15.55 -4.83
CA LYS A 247 8.69 -16.66 -3.87
C LYS A 247 7.77 -16.37 -2.68
N CYS A 248 7.81 -15.13 -2.18
CA CYS A 248 7.07 -14.76 -0.98
C CYS A 248 6.84 -13.26 -0.86
N ILE A 249 5.90 -12.91 0.01
CA ILE A 249 5.71 -11.56 0.54
C ILE A 249 6.03 -11.62 2.02
N ILE A 250 6.92 -10.73 2.48
CA ILE A 250 7.29 -10.64 3.89
C ILE A 250 7.01 -9.24 4.39
N PHE A 251 6.31 -9.15 5.50
CA PHE A 251 6.05 -7.91 6.21
C PHE A 251 7.02 -7.79 7.38
N TYR A 252 7.66 -6.62 7.51
CA TYR A 252 8.59 -6.34 8.61
C TYR A 252 8.16 -5.10 9.38
N VAL A 253 8.47 -5.09 10.67
CA VAL A 253 8.42 -3.90 11.53
C VAL A 253 9.79 -3.80 12.22
N ASP A 254 10.49 -2.67 12.02
CA ASP A 254 11.86 -2.42 12.50
C ASP A 254 12.83 -3.58 12.19
N GLY A 255 12.77 -4.06 10.94
CA GLY A 255 13.59 -5.17 10.47
C GLY A 255 13.21 -6.56 11.01
N ILE A 256 12.20 -6.65 11.88
CA ILE A 256 11.71 -7.92 12.43
C ILE A 256 10.57 -8.44 11.55
N PRO A 257 10.66 -9.66 10.97
CA PRO A 257 9.56 -10.22 10.19
C PRO A 257 8.37 -10.52 11.11
N ILE A 258 7.19 -10.03 10.72
CA ILE A 258 5.94 -10.29 11.46
C ILE A 258 5.03 -11.26 10.71
N ARG A 259 5.15 -11.33 9.37
CA ARG A 259 4.33 -12.17 8.51
C ARG A 259 5.13 -12.60 7.27
N GLU A 260 4.99 -13.86 6.85
CA GLU A 260 5.42 -14.39 5.56
C GLU A 260 4.20 -14.95 4.83
N TYR A 261 3.94 -14.52 3.59
CA TYR A 261 2.95 -15.11 2.70
C TYR A 261 3.67 -15.73 1.50
N ARG A 262 3.70 -17.06 1.46
CA ARG A 262 4.45 -17.80 0.44
C ARG A 262 3.65 -17.94 -0.85
N ASN A 263 4.35 -17.97 -1.98
CA ASN A 263 3.76 -18.33 -3.26
C ASN A 263 3.25 -19.78 -3.20
N ALA A 264 1.94 -19.93 -3.33
CA ALA A 264 1.23 -21.20 -3.24
C ALA A 264 0.60 -21.62 -4.58
N GLU A 265 1.09 -21.08 -5.71
CA GLU A 265 0.54 -21.40 -7.03
C GLU A 265 0.60 -22.90 -7.35
N ARG A 266 1.62 -23.60 -6.87
CA ARG A 266 1.75 -25.07 -7.04
C ARG A 266 0.59 -25.88 -6.44
N ILE A 267 -0.19 -25.26 -5.52
CA ILE A 267 -1.40 -25.87 -4.94
C ILE A 267 -2.68 -25.14 -5.36
N GLY A 268 -2.62 -24.39 -6.48
CA GLY A 268 -3.79 -23.73 -7.09
C GLY A 268 -4.20 -22.40 -6.45
N VAL A 269 -3.38 -21.78 -5.60
CA VAL A 269 -3.65 -20.49 -5.01
C VAL A 269 -2.95 -19.39 -5.80
N SER A 270 -3.70 -18.40 -6.28
CA SER A 270 -3.13 -17.27 -7.03
C SER A 270 -2.19 -16.43 -6.16
N TYR A 271 -1.11 -15.95 -6.79
CA TYR A 271 -0.08 -15.13 -6.14
C TYR A 271 0.12 -13.82 -6.91
N PRO A 272 0.34 -12.68 -6.24
CA PRO A 272 0.61 -11.41 -6.89
C PRO A 272 1.97 -11.43 -7.61
N LYS A 273 1.99 -11.68 -8.93
CA LYS A 273 3.27 -11.71 -9.69
C LYS A 273 3.20 -11.21 -11.13
N TYR A 274 2.00 -10.89 -11.62
CA TYR A 274 1.84 -10.48 -13.01
C TYR A 274 1.40 -9.04 -13.19
N GLN A 275 0.90 -8.42 -12.13
CA GLN A 275 0.37 -7.07 -12.19
C GLN A 275 1.32 -6.09 -11.50
N PRO A 276 1.88 -5.12 -12.26
CA PRO A 276 2.69 -4.06 -11.64
C PRO A 276 1.86 -3.26 -10.65
N MET A 277 2.47 -2.91 -9.52
CA MET A 277 1.82 -2.18 -8.44
C MET A 277 2.52 -0.84 -8.16
N ARG A 278 1.75 0.17 -7.79
CA ARG A 278 2.27 1.39 -7.15
C ARG A 278 2.20 1.24 -5.65
N LEU A 279 3.10 1.93 -4.98
CA LEU A 279 2.95 2.22 -3.56
C LEU A 279 1.88 3.28 -3.37
N TYR A 280 1.02 3.08 -2.38
CA TYR A 280 0.02 4.02 -1.91
C TYR A 280 0.09 4.17 -0.40
N SER A 281 -0.33 5.32 0.07
CA SER A 281 -0.61 5.55 1.48
C SER A 281 -1.74 6.55 1.62
N SER A 282 -2.58 6.38 2.63
CA SER A 282 -3.67 7.28 2.93
C SER A 282 -3.91 7.40 4.43
N LEU A 283 -4.44 8.55 4.85
CA LEU A 283 -5.04 8.75 6.16
C LEU A 283 -6.49 9.17 5.95
N TRP A 284 -7.43 8.35 6.46
CA TRP A 284 -8.84 8.52 6.19
C TRP A 284 -9.71 8.11 7.38
N ASN A 285 -10.99 8.47 7.32
CA ASN A 285 -11.97 8.10 8.33
C ASN A 285 -12.67 6.78 8.00
N ALA A 286 -12.62 5.84 8.91
CA ALA A 286 -13.26 4.54 8.84
C ALA A 286 -14.03 4.24 10.14
N ASP A 287 -14.63 5.24 10.76
CA ASP A 287 -15.26 5.09 12.06
C ASP A 287 -16.51 4.20 12.06
N ASP A 288 -16.96 3.79 10.89
CA ASP A 288 -18.03 2.78 10.76
C ASP A 288 -17.57 1.38 11.16
N TRP A 289 -16.26 1.10 11.13
CA TRP A 289 -15.73 -0.23 11.39
C TRP A 289 -14.39 -0.29 12.15
N ALA A 290 -13.49 0.70 11.99
CA ALA A 290 -12.08 0.57 12.40
C ALA A 290 -11.91 0.36 13.90
N THR A 291 -12.51 1.19 14.74
CA THR A 291 -12.31 1.13 16.19
C THR A 291 -13.44 0.36 16.87
N GLN A 292 -13.07 -0.77 17.48
CA GLN A 292 -14.01 -1.65 18.19
C GLN A 292 -15.29 -1.93 17.40
N GLY A 293 -15.24 -2.06 16.09
CA GLY A 293 -16.38 -2.36 15.33
C GLY A 293 -17.26 -1.19 14.94
N GLY A 294 -16.68 -0.04 14.84
CA GLY A 294 -17.44 1.17 14.62
C GLY A 294 -18.22 1.63 15.84
N ARG A 295 -18.03 1.00 17.02
CA ARG A 295 -18.66 1.43 18.26
C ARG A 295 -18.05 2.71 18.80
N VAL A 296 -16.76 2.93 18.56
CA VAL A 296 -16.05 4.15 18.96
C VAL A 296 -15.88 5.01 17.73
N LYS A 297 -16.53 6.17 17.74
CA LYS A 297 -16.54 7.11 16.65
C LYS A 297 -15.41 8.13 16.73
N THR A 298 -15.06 8.71 15.58
CA THR A 298 -14.04 9.75 15.49
C THR A 298 -14.46 11.00 16.25
N ASN A 299 -13.59 11.48 17.13
CA ASN A 299 -13.81 12.75 17.81
C ASN A 299 -13.24 13.90 16.98
N TRP A 300 -14.07 14.48 16.13
CA TRP A 300 -13.69 15.56 15.21
C TRP A 300 -13.22 16.86 15.88
N LYS A 301 -13.43 17.02 17.20
CA LYS A 301 -12.86 18.16 17.95
C LYS A 301 -11.33 18.07 18.08
N LEU A 302 -10.75 16.90 17.81
CA LEU A 302 -9.32 16.64 17.86
C LEU A 302 -8.64 16.77 16.48
N ALA A 303 -9.42 17.02 15.43
CA ALA A 303 -8.87 17.25 14.09
C ALA A 303 -8.04 18.55 14.02
N PRO A 304 -7.01 18.62 13.15
CA PRO A 304 -6.62 17.58 12.21
C PRO A 304 -5.84 16.43 12.87
N PHE A 305 -6.12 15.21 12.44
CA PHE A 305 -5.29 14.02 12.73
C PHE A 305 -4.12 14.00 11.75
N VAL A 306 -2.90 13.75 12.21
CA VAL A 306 -1.71 13.83 11.35
C VAL A 306 -0.84 12.59 11.52
N ALA A 307 -0.53 11.92 10.41
CA ALA A 307 0.51 10.91 10.31
C ALA A 307 1.70 11.47 9.52
N SER A 308 2.91 11.05 9.88
CA SER A 308 4.16 11.58 9.30
C SER A 308 5.02 10.44 8.75
N TYR A 309 5.75 10.74 7.67
CA TYR A 309 6.54 9.77 6.91
C TYR A 309 7.93 10.31 6.65
N LYS A 310 8.96 9.45 6.79
CA LYS A 310 10.37 9.74 6.52
C LYS A 310 11.05 8.55 5.86
N ASN A 311 12.25 8.77 5.34
CA ASN A 311 13.18 7.73 4.91
C ASN A 311 12.54 6.67 4.01
N PHE A 312 11.83 7.12 2.96
CA PHE A 312 11.35 6.23 1.91
C PHE A 312 12.53 5.69 1.12
N THR A 313 12.68 4.38 1.11
CA THR A 313 13.68 3.69 0.30
C THR A 313 13.06 2.49 -0.42
N TYR A 314 13.59 2.14 -1.56
CA TYR A 314 13.15 0.95 -2.28
C TYR A 314 14.30 0.31 -3.07
N GLU A 315 14.18 -0.98 -3.24
CA GLU A 315 14.89 -1.79 -4.21
C GLU A 315 13.82 -2.54 -5.00
N GLY A 316 13.74 -2.35 -6.33
CA GLY A 316 12.57 -2.86 -7.05
C GLY A 316 12.73 -2.88 -8.56
N CYS A 317 11.99 -3.81 -9.16
CA CYS A 317 11.88 -3.96 -10.60
C CYS A 317 10.88 -2.95 -11.14
N ILE A 318 11.39 -1.84 -11.66
CA ILE A 318 10.56 -0.77 -12.22
C ILE A 318 9.90 -1.27 -13.49
N TYR A 319 8.57 -1.13 -13.54
CA TYR A 319 7.79 -1.50 -14.71
C TYR A 319 7.51 -0.28 -15.59
N SER A 320 7.73 -0.45 -16.90
CA SER A 320 7.39 0.54 -17.91
C SER A 320 6.14 0.11 -18.68
N ARG A 321 5.06 0.88 -18.56
CA ARG A 321 3.83 0.63 -19.34
C ARG A 321 4.02 0.87 -20.83
N LEU A 322 4.98 1.74 -21.22
CA LEU A 322 5.26 2.06 -22.63
C LEU A 322 5.84 0.86 -23.38
N THR A 323 6.73 0.12 -22.72
CA THR A 323 7.41 -1.04 -23.32
C THR A 323 6.82 -2.36 -22.85
N SER A 324 5.90 -2.33 -21.85
CA SER A 324 5.36 -3.51 -21.17
C SER A 324 6.46 -4.43 -20.60
N THR A 325 7.56 -3.83 -20.13
CA THR A 325 8.73 -4.56 -19.60
C THR A 325 9.07 -4.13 -18.19
N SER A 326 9.66 -5.05 -17.43
CA SER A 326 10.27 -4.79 -16.12
C SER A 326 11.76 -4.53 -16.27
N SER A 327 12.32 -3.69 -15.41
CA SER A 327 13.77 -3.42 -15.34
C SER A 327 14.59 -4.62 -14.84
N CYS A 328 13.94 -5.63 -14.24
CA CYS A 328 14.60 -6.85 -13.80
C CYS A 328 14.32 -8.00 -14.76
N ASN A 329 15.35 -8.81 -15.01
CA ASN A 329 15.16 -10.14 -15.56
C ASN A 329 15.01 -11.12 -14.39
N ILE A 330 13.77 -11.55 -14.13
CA ILE A 330 13.45 -12.46 -13.02
C ILE A 330 13.97 -13.89 -13.24
N ASP A 331 14.36 -14.22 -14.47
CA ASP A 331 14.91 -15.53 -14.84
C ASP A 331 16.47 -15.52 -14.79
N SER A 332 17.10 -14.38 -14.56
CA SER A 332 18.56 -14.30 -14.38
C SER A 332 19.00 -14.97 -13.09
N PRO A 333 20.18 -15.61 -13.08
CA PRO A 333 20.76 -16.09 -11.84
C PRO A 333 20.86 -14.96 -10.80
N PRO A 334 20.63 -15.26 -9.50
CA PRO A 334 20.81 -14.26 -8.44
C PRO A 334 22.25 -13.78 -8.41
N ASP A 335 22.42 -12.47 -8.43
CA ASP A 335 23.68 -11.79 -8.13
C ASP A 335 23.54 -10.96 -6.86
N THR A 336 24.61 -10.27 -6.45
CA THR A 336 24.60 -9.45 -5.25
C THR A 336 23.64 -8.26 -5.33
N SER A 337 23.25 -7.85 -6.55
CA SER A 337 22.38 -6.69 -6.78
C SER A 337 20.90 -7.05 -6.76
N ASN A 338 20.55 -8.33 -6.95
CA ASN A 338 19.15 -8.80 -7.04
C ASN A 338 18.82 -9.95 -6.07
N ALA A 339 19.66 -10.20 -5.07
CA ALA A 339 19.49 -11.29 -4.10
C ALA A 339 18.11 -11.28 -3.41
N TRP A 340 17.49 -10.12 -3.25
CA TRP A 340 16.15 -9.96 -2.67
C TRP A 340 15.05 -10.60 -3.53
N LEU A 341 15.24 -10.74 -4.85
CA LEU A 341 14.27 -11.41 -5.75
C LEU A 341 14.11 -12.91 -5.46
N THR A 342 15.12 -13.54 -4.88
CA THR A 342 15.10 -14.95 -4.54
C THR A 342 15.08 -15.23 -3.04
N TYR A 343 15.06 -14.15 -2.24
CA TYR A 343 15.11 -14.23 -0.79
C TYR A 343 13.87 -14.92 -0.21
N GLU A 344 14.10 -15.76 0.78
CA GLU A 344 13.10 -16.36 1.67
C GLU A 344 13.61 -16.29 3.10
N LEU A 345 12.71 -16.27 4.08
CA LEU A 345 13.12 -16.35 5.48
C LEU A 345 13.84 -17.67 5.75
N ASP A 346 14.98 -17.61 6.40
CA ASP A 346 15.66 -18.78 6.92
C ASP A 346 14.92 -19.37 8.15
N ARG A 347 15.39 -20.53 8.62
CA ARG A 347 14.80 -21.22 9.77
C ARG A 347 14.81 -20.34 11.04
N ARG A 348 15.91 -19.60 11.26
CA ARG A 348 16.09 -18.75 12.45
C ARG A 348 15.14 -17.56 12.42
N SER A 349 15.02 -16.89 11.29
CA SER A 349 14.12 -15.75 11.08
C SER A 349 12.65 -16.17 11.18
N ARG A 350 12.27 -17.34 10.63
CA ARG A 350 10.91 -17.90 10.83
C ARG A 350 10.63 -18.22 12.29
N ALA A 351 11.61 -18.75 13.03
CA ALA A 351 11.43 -19.01 14.46
C ALA A 351 11.23 -17.71 15.25
N LYS A 352 11.98 -16.63 14.94
CA LYS A 352 11.78 -15.29 15.52
C LYS A 352 10.39 -14.76 15.21
N MET A 353 9.97 -14.82 13.95
CA MET A 353 8.63 -14.40 13.51
C MET A 353 7.53 -15.15 14.30
N LYS A 354 7.61 -16.48 14.38
CA LYS A 354 6.61 -17.27 15.14
C LYS A 354 6.60 -16.96 16.63
N ALA A 355 7.74 -16.68 17.23
CA ALA A 355 7.82 -16.26 18.64
C ALA A 355 7.16 -14.89 18.86
N LEU A 356 7.32 -13.95 17.93
CA LEU A 356 6.65 -12.65 17.95
C LEU A 356 5.15 -12.81 17.73
N GLN A 357 4.73 -13.59 16.74
CA GLN A 357 3.32 -13.88 16.46
C GLN A 357 2.60 -14.46 17.68
N LYS A 358 3.24 -15.38 18.41
CA LYS A 358 2.67 -15.95 19.64
C LYS A 358 2.35 -14.90 20.71
N LYS A 359 3.10 -13.79 20.76
CA LYS A 359 2.94 -12.73 21.76
C LYS A 359 2.00 -11.61 21.29
N HIS A 360 2.06 -11.25 20.02
CA HIS A 360 1.52 -10.00 19.50
C HIS A 360 0.43 -10.17 18.45
N MET A 361 0.31 -11.34 17.80
CA MET A 361 -0.76 -11.59 16.82
C MET A 361 -2.09 -11.81 17.55
N ILE A 362 -3.08 -11.01 17.19
CA ILE A 362 -4.43 -11.05 17.82
C ILE A 362 -5.48 -11.68 16.90
N TYR A 363 -5.19 -11.76 15.60
CA TYR A 363 -6.05 -12.42 14.62
C TYR A 363 -5.21 -13.06 13.50
N ASP A 364 -5.66 -14.24 13.06
CA ASP A 364 -5.11 -14.97 11.93
C ASP A 364 -6.25 -15.67 11.19
N TYR A 365 -6.47 -15.31 9.91
CA TYR A 365 -7.52 -15.89 9.08
C TYR A 365 -7.40 -17.41 8.94
N CYS A 366 -6.19 -17.96 9.03
CA CYS A 366 -5.95 -19.40 8.97
C CYS A 366 -6.56 -20.17 10.16
N ASN A 367 -6.78 -19.47 11.28
CA ASN A 367 -7.35 -20.04 12.51
C ASN A 367 -8.83 -19.69 12.69
N ASP A 368 -9.43 -18.92 11.78
CA ASP A 368 -10.83 -18.49 11.86
C ASP A 368 -11.79 -19.55 11.31
N LYS A 369 -12.12 -20.53 12.16
CA LYS A 369 -13.05 -21.61 11.83
C LYS A 369 -14.48 -21.14 11.55
N TRP A 370 -14.88 -19.97 12.05
CA TRP A 370 -16.19 -19.40 11.79
C TRP A 370 -16.31 -18.91 10.36
N ARG A 371 -15.27 -18.24 9.89
CA ARG A 371 -15.20 -17.72 8.53
C ARG A 371 -14.95 -18.83 7.52
N PHE A 372 -14.21 -19.85 7.90
CA PHE A 372 -13.86 -20.99 7.08
C PHE A 372 -14.34 -22.32 7.68
N PRO A 373 -15.67 -22.56 7.75
CA PRO A 373 -16.23 -23.77 8.38
C PRO A 373 -15.85 -25.08 7.66
N LYS A 374 -15.47 -24.99 6.36
CA LYS A 374 -15.01 -26.11 5.55
C LYS A 374 -13.50 -26.38 5.65
N GLY A 375 -12.82 -25.65 6.53
CA GLY A 375 -11.36 -25.69 6.71
C GLY A 375 -10.68 -24.39 6.27
N PRO A 376 -9.43 -24.18 6.70
CA PRO A 376 -8.67 -22.98 6.36
C PRO A 376 -8.35 -22.92 4.87
N ALA A 377 -8.00 -21.72 4.39
CA ALA A 377 -7.53 -21.52 3.03
C ALA A 377 -6.32 -22.42 2.72
N PRO A 378 -6.18 -22.93 1.48
CA PRO A 378 -5.14 -23.93 1.16
C PRO A 378 -3.71 -23.46 1.46
N GLU A 379 -3.41 -22.17 1.27
CA GLU A 379 -2.11 -21.57 1.54
C GLU A 379 -1.72 -21.59 3.02
N CYS A 380 -2.67 -21.72 3.92
CA CYS A 380 -2.42 -21.84 5.37
C CYS A 380 -1.56 -23.05 5.75
N LYS A 381 -1.50 -24.06 4.89
CA LYS A 381 -0.63 -25.22 5.07
C LYS A 381 0.87 -24.89 4.91
N LEU A 382 1.17 -23.74 4.30
CA LEU A 382 2.53 -23.31 4.00
C LEU A 382 3.06 -22.23 4.97
N GLN A 383 2.23 -21.75 5.90
CA GLN A 383 2.56 -20.67 6.86
C GLN A 383 3.13 -21.19 8.18
#